data_e0b562153fb05f9b386f4e862995ae77
#
_entry.id   e0b562153fb05f9b386f4e862995ae77
#
_cell.length_a   1.000
_cell.length_b   1.000
_cell.length_c   1.000
_cell.angle_alpha   90.00
_cell.angle_beta   90.00
_cell.angle_gamma   90.00
#
_symmetry.space_group_name_H-M   'P 1'
#
loop_
_entity.id
_entity.type
_entity.pdbx_description
1 polymer ?
#
loop_
_entity_poly.entity_id
_entity_poly.type
_entity_poly.pdbx_seq_one_letter_code
_entity_poly.pdbx_strand_id
1 'polypeptide(L)'
;MARRGKESGGLGEFIKTVVYAGLIAVGIHTFLFEPFYIPSGSMVPTLLVGDYLVVDKFAYGYSHYSLPFAPDWFKGRIFGRMPKRGTVVVFRPPGAPDEDYIKRVIGLPGDTVQMIAGQLYINGKEVPRTFVGDYTDTSSGAPVVTKDYQETLPGGVTHAILKLSLIHISEP
;
A
#
# COMPACT_ATOMS: atom_id res chain seq x y z
N MET A 1 -15.94 18.92 -60.42
CA MET A 1 -15.07 17.73 -60.23
C MET A 1 -14.64 17.70 -58.77
N ALA A 2 -15.33 16.92 -57.95
CA ALA A 2 -15.00 16.73 -56.52
C ALA A 2 -14.02 15.59 -56.41
N ARG A 3 -12.81 15.87 -55.91
CA ARG A 3 -11.82 14.85 -55.53
C ARG A 3 -12.30 14.16 -54.28
N ARG A 4 -12.86 12.97 -54.40
CA ARG A 4 -13.09 12.03 -53.33
C ARG A 4 -11.71 11.64 -52.75
N GLY A 5 -11.34 12.22 -51.61
CA GLY A 5 -10.22 11.77 -50.81
C GLY A 5 -10.46 10.30 -50.41
N LYS A 6 -9.52 9.45 -50.78
CA LYS A 6 -9.50 8.03 -50.51
C LYS A 6 -9.32 7.88 -48.99
N GLU A 7 -10.40 7.64 -48.27
CA GLU A 7 -10.37 7.19 -46.87
C GLU A 7 -9.76 5.79 -46.82
N SER A 8 -8.45 5.74 -46.79
CA SER A 8 -7.72 4.49 -46.48
C SER A 8 -7.50 4.38 -44.98
N GLY A 9 -8.56 4.65 -44.21
CA GLY A 9 -8.64 4.31 -42.78
C GLY A 9 -8.87 2.82 -42.60
N GLY A 10 -7.99 2.02 -43.22
CA GLY A 10 -8.12 0.58 -43.24
C GLY A 10 -7.54 -0.08 -42.01
N LEU A 11 -7.60 -1.40 -41.96
CA LEU A 11 -7.10 -2.30 -40.92
C LEU A 11 -5.71 -1.88 -40.38
N GLY A 12 -4.84 -1.32 -41.24
CA GLY A 12 -3.51 -0.85 -40.86
C GLY A 12 -3.53 0.33 -39.84
N GLU A 13 -4.43 1.31 -40.02
CA GLU A 13 -4.58 2.44 -39.06
C GLU A 13 -5.19 1.95 -37.74
N PHE A 14 -6.14 1.03 -37.81
CA PHE A 14 -6.71 0.38 -36.61
C PHE A 14 -5.61 -0.37 -35.82
N ILE A 15 -4.81 -1.20 -36.50
CA ILE A 15 -3.69 -1.95 -35.89
C ILE A 15 -2.69 -1.00 -35.25
N LYS A 16 -2.28 0.07 -35.93
CA LYS A 16 -1.38 1.10 -35.34
C LYS A 16 -1.96 1.70 -34.07
N THR A 17 -3.24 2.09 -34.09
CA THR A 17 -3.91 2.65 -32.91
C THR A 17 -3.91 1.68 -31.74
N VAL A 18 -4.24 0.41 -31.98
CA VAL A 18 -4.22 -0.62 -30.94
C VAL A 18 -2.81 -0.84 -30.39
N VAL A 19 -1.80 -0.87 -31.25
CA VAL A 19 -0.39 -1.03 -30.84
C VAL A 19 0.06 0.17 -30.00
N TYR A 20 -0.22 1.42 -30.42
CA TYR A 20 0.13 2.60 -29.61
C TYR A 20 -0.61 2.65 -28.29
N ALA A 21 -1.91 2.36 -28.28
CA ALA A 21 -2.68 2.29 -27.04
C ALA A 21 -2.12 1.23 -26.09
N GLY A 22 -1.76 0.05 -26.62
CA GLY A 22 -1.12 -1.01 -25.84
C GLY A 22 0.24 -0.59 -25.27
N LEU A 23 1.10 0.04 -26.08
CA LEU A 23 2.40 0.54 -25.61
C LEU A 23 2.27 1.61 -24.54
N ILE A 24 1.31 2.54 -24.69
CA ILE A 24 1.02 3.57 -23.68
C ILE A 24 0.51 2.92 -22.39
N ALA A 25 -0.43 1.97 -22.49
CA ALA A 25 -0.97 1.28 -21.32
C ALA A 25 0.12 0.49 -20.57
N VAL A 26 0.97 -0.25 -21.31
CA VAL A 26 2.12 -0.94 -20.72
C VAL A 26 3.09 0.04 -20.08
N GLY A 27 3.37 1.18 -20.72
CA GLY A 27 4.23 2.23 -20.16
C GLY A 27 3.67 2.79 -18.84
N ILE A 28 2.40 3.13 -18.80
CA ILE A 28 1.74 3.63 -17.58
C ILE A 28 1.80 2.59 -16.47
N HIS A 29 1.42 1.34 -16.76
CA HIS A 29 1.42 0.25 -15.78
C HIS A 29 2.83 -0.07 -15.27
N THR A 30 3.84 -0.02 -16.15
CA THR A 30 5.22 -0.32 -15.79
C THR A 30 5.85 0.76 -14.92
N PHE A 31 5.62 2.04 -15.26
CA PHE A 31 6.37 3.15 -14.67
C PHE A 31 5.59 4.00 -13.67
N LEU A 32 4.26 4.05 -13.75
CA LEU A 32 3.50 4.99 -12.94
C LEU A 32 2.67 4.31 -11.88
N PHE A 33 1.80 3.38 -12.25
CA PHE A 33 0.76 2.87 -11.36
C PHE A 33 0.67 1.35 -11.43
N GLU A 34 0.40 0.76 -10.27
CA GLU A 34 0.16 -0.68 -10.16
C GLU A 34 -1.09 -0.94 -9.32
N PRO A 35 -2.09 -1.67 -9.87
CA PRO A 35 -3.26 -2.08 -9.09
C PRO A 35 -2.90 -3.21 -8.14
N PHE A 36 -3.35 -3.10 -6.89
CA PHE A 36 -3.21 -4.12 -5.86
C PHE A 36 -4.56 -4.50 -5.28
N TYR A 37 -4.69 -5.75 -4.91
CA TYR A 37 -5.81 -6.30 -4.18
C TYR A 37 -5.38 -6.54 -2.72
N ILE A 38 -6.26 -6.27 -1.75
CA ILE A 38 -5.99 -6.44 -0.32
C ILE A 38 -6.46 -7.82 0.14
N PRO A 39 -5.54 -8.79 0.36
CA PRO A 39 -5.92 -10.14 0.77
C PRO A 39 -6.06 -10.30 2.28
N SER A 40 -5.57 -9.35 3.10
CA SER A 40 -5.47 -9.52 4.55
C SER A 40 -5.97 -8.30 5.34
N GLY A 41 -6.49 -8.54 6.54
CA GLY A 41 -7.04 -7.50 7.42
C GLY A 41 -5.99 -6.71 8.23
N SER A 42 -4.69 -6.82 7.94
CA SER A 42 -3.64 -6.17 8.76
C SER A 42 -3.65 -4.64 8.72
N MET A 43 -4.42 -4.04 7.83
CA MET A 43 -4.60 -2.59 7.70
C MET A 43 -6.03 -2.12 8.02
N VAL A 44 -6.88 -3.01 8.52
CA VAL A 44 -8.23 -2.66 8.99
C VAL A 44 -8.12 -1.72 10.19
N PRO A 45 -8.95 -0.67 10.28
CA PRO A 45 -10.05 -0.31 9.41
C PRO A 45 -9.66 0.60 8.23
N THR A 46 -8.40 0.93 8.06
CA THR A 46 -7.94 1.87 7.00
C THR A 46 -8.10 1.28 5.59
N LEU A 47 -7.81 -0.01 5.44
CA LEU A 47 -8.00 -0.78 4.21
C LEU A 47 -8.71 -2.08 4.57
N LEU A 48 -9.76 -2.41 3.84
CA LEU A 48 -10.55 -3.61 4.07
C LEU A 48 -10.08 -4.78 3.20
N VAL A 49 -10.31 -6.00 3.68
CA VAL A 49 -10.11 -7.20 2.86
C VAL A 49 -11.05 -7.14 1.66
N GLY A 50 -10.53 -7.33 0.47
CA GLY A 50 -11.28 -7.23 -0.78
C GLY A 50 -11.15 -5.89 -1.50
N ASP A 51 -10.58 -4.86 -0.86
CA ASP A 51 -10.35 -3.57 -1.52
C ASP A 51 -9.33 -3.68 -2.66
N TYR A 52 -9.55 -2.85 -3.67
CA TYR A 52 -8.59 -2.57 -4.73
C TYR A 52 -8.00 -1.18 -4.54
N LEU A 53 -6.70 -1.09 -4.69
CA LEU A 53 -6.00 0.19 -4.61
C LEU A 53 -5.00 0.33 -5.76
N VAL A 54 -4.57 1.55 -5.99
CA VAL A 54 -3.55 1.88 -6.98
C VAL A 54 -2.33 2.43 -6.27
N VAL A 55 -1.17 1.82 -6.52
CA VAL A 55 0.10 2.21 -5.92
C VAL A 55 0.90 3.07 -6.87
N ASP A 56 1.38 4.20 -6.37
CA ASP A 56 2.30 5.09 -7.07
C ASP A 56 3.72 4.51 -7.04
N LYS A 57 4.20 3.97 -8.16
CA LYS A 57 5.54 3.36 -8.24
C LYS A 57 6.67 4.38 -8.15
N PHE A 58 6.43 5.61 -8.56
CA PHE A 58 7.42 6.69 -8.59
C PHE A 58 7.58 7.45 -7.27
N ALA A 59 6.64 7.28 -6.31
CA ALA A 59 6.60 8.07 -5.07
C ALA A 59 7.91 7.99 -4.27
N TYR A 60 8.54 6.81 -4.22
CA TYR A 60 9.77 6.56 -3.45
C TYR A 60 10.95 6.10 -4.30
N GLY A 61 10.91 6.37 -5.61
CA GLY A 61 11.91 5.93 -6.57
C GLY A 61 11.74 4.48 -7.01
N TYR A 62 12.47 4.12 -8.05
CA TYR A 62 12.38 2.82 -8.71
C TYR A 62 13.42 1.86 -8.15
N SER A 63 12.98 0.66 -7.79
CA SER A 63 13.83 -0.50 -7.55
C SER A 63 13.69 -1.49 -8.72
N HIS A 64 14.50 -2.54 -8.73
CA HIS A 64 14.33 -3.60 -9.72
C HIS A 64 12.93 -4.25 -9.64
N TYR A 65 12.29 -4.29 -8.46
CA TYR A 65 10.90 -4.75 -8.29
C TYR A 65 9.85 -3.83 -8.93
N SER A 66 10.20 -2.59 -9.25
CA SER A 66 9.30 -1.67 -9.94
C SER A 66 9.15 -1.98 -11.43
N LEU A 67 10.05 -2.79 -12.00
CA LEU A 67 10.07 -3.18 -13.41
C LEU A 67 9.38 -4.53 -13.62
N PRO A 68 8.81 -4.78 -14.82
CA PRO A 68 8.27 -6.08 -15.18
C PRO A 68 9.35 -7.15 -15.04
N PHE A 69 8.98 -8.31 -14.52
CA PHE A 69 9.86 -9.46 -14.30
C PHE A 69 11.01 -9.23 -13.32
N ALA A 70 11.00 -8.12 -12.57
CA ALA A 70 12.00 -7.78 -11.54
C ALA A 70 13.46 -8.09 -11.93
N PRO A 71 13.98 -7.56 -13.06
CA PRO A 71 15.31 -7.90 -13.55
C PRO A 71 16.38 -7.37 -12.59
N ASP A 72 17.38 -8.17 -12.26
CA ASP A 72 18.51 -7.85 -11.38
C ASP A 72 19.59 -6.96 -12.06
N TRP A 73 19.16 -5.96 -12.82
CA TRP A 73 20.09 -5.09 -13.57
C TRP A 73 20.79 -4.07 -12.67
N PHE A 74 20.19 -3.73 -11.54
CA PHE A 74 20.77 -2.80 -10.58
C PHE A 74 20.31 -3.11 -9.15
N LYS A 75 21.17 -2.76 -8.19
CA LYS A 75 20.86 -2.87 -6.75
C LYS A 75 20.47 -1.51 -6.19
N GLY A 76 19.52 -1.48 -5.24
CA GLY A 76 19.08 -0.26 -4.59
C GLY A 76 17.92 0.43 -5.29
N ARG A 77 17.85 1.77 -5.16
CA ARG A 77 16.77 2.60 -5.72
C ARG A 77 17.32 3.76 -6.53
N ILE A 78 16.75 3.98 -7.71
CA ILE A 78 16.97 5.15 -8.55
C ILE A 78 15.99 6.24 -8.11
N PHE A 79 16.45 7.46 -7.88
CA PHE A 79 15.66 8.58 -7.34
C PHE A 79 14.99 8.27 -6.00
N GLY A 80 15.66 7.48 -5.15
CA GLY A 80 15.12 7.06 -3.86
C GLY A 80 14.75 8.23 -2.96
N ARG A 81 13.55 8.16 -2.36
CA ARG A 81 13.09 9.09 -1.32
C ARG A 81 12.63 8.29 -0.11
N MET A 82 12.81 8.87 1.07
CA MET A 82 12.32 8.26 2.30
C MET A 82 10.83 8.54 2.48
N PRO A 83 10.03 7.53 2.82
CA PRO A 83 8.63 7.75 3.17
C PRO A 83 8.52 8.56 4.46
N LYS A 84 7.47 9.36 4.56
CA LYS A 84 7.15 10.10 5.79
C LYS A 84 6.50 9.16 6.80
N ARG A 85 6.63 9.48 8.10
CA ARG A 85 5.89 8.80 9.15
C ARG A 85 4.38 8.88 8.91
N GLY A 86 3.68 7.78 9.14
CA GLY A 86 2.23 7.67 8.92
C GLY A 86 1.83 7.28 7.49
N THR A 87 2.74 7.34 6.51
CA THR A 87 2.43 6.95 5.13
C THR A 87 2.22 5.44 5.02
N VAL A 88 1.24 5.02 4.24
CA VAL A 88 1.04 3.62 3.85
C VAL A 88 1.93 3.31 2.65
N VAL A 89 2.69 2.24 2.74
CA VAL A 89 3.65 1.82 1.72
C VAL A 89 3.45 0.35 1.36
N VAL A 90 3.71 0.04 0.09
CA VAL A 90 3.84 -1.33 -0.41
C VAL A 90 5.32 -1.64 -0.56
N PHE A 91 5.74 -2.80 -0.06
CA PHE A 91 7.14 -3.22 -0.12
C PHE A 91 7.26 -4.74 -0.06
N ARG A 92 8.39 -5.25 -0.52
CA ARG A 92 8.78 -6.66 -0.39
C ARG A 92 9.74 -6.81 0.77
N PRO A 93 9.41 -7.60 1.80
CA PRO A 93 10.30 -7.82 2.93
C PRO A 93 11.49 -8.69 2.53
N PRO A 94 12.68 -8.49 3.12
CA PRO A 94 13.89 -9.26 2.77
C PRO A 94 13.75 -10.77 2.99
N GLY A 95 12.88 -11.21 3.89
CA GLY A 95 12.63 -12.64 4.18
C GLY A 95 11.57 -13.30 3.30
N ALA A 96 10.80 -12.53 2.52
CA ALA A 96 9.76 -13.01 1.63
C ALA A 96 9.71 -12.14 0.36
N PRO A 97 10.70 -12.27 -0.54
CA PRO A 97 10.85 -11.39 -1.69
C PRO A 97 9.75 -11.56 -2.75
N ASP A 98 8.98 -12.63 -2.69
CA ASP A 98 7.87 -12.92 -3.60
C ASP A 98 6.51 -12.43 -3.08
N GLU A 99 6.48 -11.85 -1.88
CA GLU A 99 5.25 -11.35 -1.25
C GLU A 99 5.26 -9.82 -1.14
N ASP A 100 4.17 -9.19 -1.57
CA ASP A 100 3.97 -7.76 -1.39
C ASP A 100 3.24 -7.48 -0.07
N TYR A 101 3.84 -6.65 0.77
CA TYR A 101 3.27 -6.23 2.05
C TYR A 101 2.80 -4.78 1.97
N ILE A 102 1.65 -4.51 2.58
CA ILE A 102 1.12 -3.16 2.78
C ILE A 102 1.16 -2.86 4.26
N LYS A 103 1.89 -1.84 4.66
CA LYS A 103 2.01 -1.41 6.07
C LYS A 103 2.12 0.10 6.18
N ARG A 104 1.82 0.62 7.37
CA ARG A 104 2.03 2.03 7.71
C ARG A 104 3.43 2.22 8.30
N VAL A 105 4.12 3.27 7.86
CA VAL A 105 5.43 3.66 8.39
C VAL A 105 5.24 4.30 9.77
N ILE A 106 5.69 3.64 10.80
CA ILE A 106 5.62 4.12 12.19
C ILE A 106 6.94 4.73 12.63
N GLY A 107 8.06 4.02 12.43
CA GLY A 107 9.40 4.49 12.74
C GLY A 107 10.13 5.01 11.51
N LEU A 108 11.00 5.99 11.70
CA LEU A 108 11.95 6.48 10.70
C LEU A 108 13.36 6.05 11.10
N PRO A 109 14.34 6.10 10.18
CA PRO A 109 15.72 5.81 10.53
C PRO A 109 16.19 6.65 11.72
N GLY A 110 16.79 5.97 12.72
CA GLY A 110 17.22 6.58 13.98
C GLY A 110 16.17 6.58 15.10
N ASP A 111 14.92 6.21 14.83
CA ASP A 111 13.92 6.09 15.88
C ASP A 111 14.05 4.79 16.67
N THR A 112 13.77 4.87 17.96
CA THR A 112 13.52 3.72 18.82
C THR A 112 12.01 3.51 18.91
N VAL A 113 11.51 2.36 18.44
CA VAL A 113 10.09 2.01 18.48
C VAL A 113 9.89 0.87 19.49
N GLN A 114 8.99 1.05 20.43
CA GLN A 114 8.69 0.06 21.47
C GLN A 114 7.17 -0.11 21.61
N MET A 115 6.75 -1.33 21.91
CA MET A 115 5.38 -1.65 22.31
C MET A 115 5.41 -2.15 23.76
N ILE A 116 4.80 -1.41 24.69
CA ILE A 116 4.76 -1.75 26.11
C ILE A 116 3.29 -1.89 26.52
N ALA A 117 2.89 -3.06 26.98
CA ALA A 117 1.50 -3.37 27.36
C ALA A 117 0.48 -2.95 26.28
N GLY A 118 0.85 -3.14 25.00
CA GLY A 118 0.00 -2.75 23.87
C GLY A 118 -0.14 -1.24 23.65
N GLN A 119 0.75 -0.42 24.23
CA GLN A 119 0.89 1.01 24.00
C GLN A 119 2.16 1.26 23.18
N LEU A 120 2.04 2.07 22.12
CA LEU A 120 3.17 2.44 21.26
C LEU A 120 3.99 3.57 21.89
N TYR A 121 5.32 3.42 21.85
CA TYR A 121 6.29 4.44 22.26
C TYR A 121 7.27 4.69 21.12
N ILE A 122 7.56 5.94 20.83
CA ILE A 122 8.56 6.37 19.86
C ILE A 122 9.55 7.31 20.56
N ASN A 123 10.82 6.94 20.53
CA ASN A 123 11.91 7.66 21.21
C ASN A 123 11.61 7.89 22.72
N GLY A 124 11.08 6.87 23.37
CA GLY A 124 10.73 6.90 24.79
C GLY A 124 9.48 7.71 25.13
N LYS A 125 8.80 8.30 24.14
CA LYS A 125 7.55 9.05 24.35
C LYS A 125 6.37 8.18 23.95
N GLU A 126 5.36 8.15 24.81
CA GLU A 126 4.08 7.51 24.52
C GLU A 126 3.39 8.19 23.34
N VAL A 127 2.88 7.38 22.41
CA VAL A 127 2.07 7.86 21.30
C VAL A 127 0.61 7.93 21.77
N PRO A 128 0.02 9.15 21.83
CA PRO A 128 -1.32 9.32 22.36
C PRO A 128 -2.35 8.65 21.46
N ARG A 129 -3.34 8.02 22.10
CA ARG A 129 -4.48 7.41 21.43
C ARG A 129 -5.77 7.75 22.16
N THR A 130 -6.85 7.93 21.40
CA THR A 130 -8.20 8.22 21.91
C THR A 130 -9.12 7.08 21.52
N PHE A 131 -9.90 6.57 22.45
CA PHE A 131 -10.94 5.56 22.16
C PHE A 131 -12.06 6.21 21.33
N VAL A 132 -12.43 5.56 20.24
CA VAL A 132 -13.48 6.02 19.32
C VAL A 132 -14.76 5.21 19.51
N GLY A 133 -14.65 3.90 19.67
CA GLY A 133 -15.81 3.01 19.81
C GLY A 133 -15.43 1.54 19.66
N ASP A 134 -16.45 0.72 19.55
CA ASP A 134 -16.27 -0.70 19.25
C ASP A 134 -16.41 -0.92 17.72
N TYR A 135 -15.51 -1.71 17.15
CA TYR A 135 -15.51 -2.12 15.76
C TYR A 135 -15.80 -3.61 15.66
N THR A 136 -16.75 -3.99 14.83
CA THR A 136 -17.09 -5.40 14.59
C THR A 136 -16.54 -5.82 13.24
N ASP A 137 -15.55 -6.71 13.24
CA ASP A 137 -15.01 -7.33 12.03
C ASP A 137 -15.79 -8.61 11.71
N THR A 138 -16.36 -8.67 10.52
CA THR A 138 -17.10 -9.84 10.00
C THR A 138 -16.34 -10.56 8.88
N SER A 139 -15.14 -10.12 8.54
CA SER A 139 -14.37 -10.63 7.38
C SER A 139 -13.90 -12.08 7.56
N SER A 140 -13.79 -12.57 8.80
CA SER A 140 -13.36 -13.94 9.13
C SER A 140 -14.51 -14.95 9.26
N GLY A 141 -15.74 -14.55 8.95
CA GLY A 141 -16.93 -15.41 9.02
C GLY A 141 -17.62 -15.45 10.39
N ALA A 142 -16.93 -15.17 11.48
CA ALA A 142 -17.50 -14.91 12.80
C ALA A 142 -17.27 -13.46 13.19
N PRO A 143 -18.28 -12.76 13.76
CA PRO A 143 -18.08 -11.37 14.19
C PRO A 143 -17.09 -11.31 15.36
N VAL A 144 -16.01 -10.55 15.17
CA VAL A 144 -15.01 -10.28 16.21
C VAL A 144 -15.14 -8.81 16.60
N VAL A 145 -15.47 -8.56 17.87
CA VAL A 145 -15.55 -7.19 18.40
C VAL A 145 -14.17 -6.76 18.89
N THR A 146 -13.70 -5.65 18.36
CA THR A 146 -12.42 -5.02 18.72
C THR A 146 -12.67 -3.58 19.16
N LYS A 147 -11.74 -3.02 19.90
CA LYS A 147 -11.79 -1.59 20.29
C LYS A 147 -11.05 -0.77 19.24
N ASP A 148 -11.74 0.23 18.70
CA ASP A 148 -11.18 1.20 17.75
C ASP A 148 -10.60 2.40 18.51
N TYR A 149 -9.37 2.75 18.22
CA TYR A 149 -8.66 3.90 18.74
C TYR A 149 -8.11 4.75 17.61
N GLN A 150 -8.16 6.05 17.78
CA GLN A 150 -7.43 7.03 16.98
C GLN A 150 -6.06 7.27 17.62
N GLU A 151 -4.99 6.85 16.98
CA GLU A 151 -3.62 7.06 17.43
C GLU A 151 -2.98 8.23 16.69
N THR A 152 -2.26 9.10 17.39
CA THR A 152 -1.63 10.30 16.82
C THR A 152 -0.12 10.18 16.87
N LEU A 153 0.50 9.94 15.72
CA LEU A 153 1.95 9.81 15.59
C LEU A 153 2.67 11.16 15.76
N PRO A 154 3.95 11.15 16.15
CA PRO A 154 4.78 12.35 16.11
C PRO A 154 4.75 13.00 14.72
N GLY A 155 4.46 14.29 14.65
CA GLY A 155 4.21 15.02 13.39
C GLY A 155 2.73 15.24 13.09
N GLY A 156 1.81 14.79 13.99
CA GLY A 156 0.38 15.09 13.92
C GLY A 156 -0.42 14.19 12.96
N VAL A 157 0.19 13.14 12.41
CA VAL A 157 -0.55 12.19 11.56
C VAL A 157 -1.37 11.27 12.46
N THR A 158 -2.69 11.27 12.26
CA THR A 158 -3.62 10.39 12.95
C THR A 158 -3.99 9.18 12.09
N HIS A 159 -4.23 8.05 12.74
CA HIS A 159 -4.72 6.84 12.09
C HIS A 159 -5.49 5.96 13.06
N ALA A 160 -6.40 5.16 12.54
CA ALA A 160 -7.15 4.20 13.33
C ALA A 160 -6.31 2.95 13.60
N ILE A 161 -6.46 2.38 14.80
CA ILE A 161 -5.90 1.09 15.20
C ILE A 161 -6.97 0.27 15.90
N LEU A 162 -6.99 -1.02 15.64
CA LEU A 162 -7.86 -1.95 16.33
C LEU A 162 -7.09 -2.75 17.39
N LYS A 163 -7.67 -2.86 18.58
CA LYS A 163 -7.14 -3.70 19.65
C LYS A 163 -8.12 -4.82 19.97
N LEU A 164 -7.66 -6.04 19.90
CA LEU A 164 -8.39 -7.18 20.48
C LEU A 164 -8.52 -6.95 22.00
N SER A 165 -9.71 -7.13 22.51
CA SER A 165 -9.92 -7.15 23.95
C SER A 165 -9.27 -8.43 24.51
N LEU A 166 -8.28 -8.27 25.41
CA LEU A 166 -7.59 -9.39 26.05
C LEU A 166 -8.46 -10.18 27.04
N ILE A 167 -9.77 -9.92 27.07
CA ILE A 167 -10.70 -10.56 28.03
C ILE A 167 -10.91 -12.07 27.76
N HIS A 168 -10.39 -12.62 26.69
CA HIS A 168 -10.53 -14.03 26.33
C HIS A 168 -9.23 -14.84 26.34
N ILE A 169 -8.17 -14.36 26.96
CA ILE A 169 -7.08 -15.23 27.33
C ILE A 169 -7.43 -15.76 28.73
N SER A 170 -8.30 -16.76 28.77
CA SER A 170 -8.36 -17.65 29.93
C SER A 170 -7.01 -18.37 29.98
N GLU A 171 -6.21 -18.05 30.99
CA GLU A 171 -5.05 -18.86 31.33
C GLU A 171 -5.49 -20.31 31.56
N PRO A 172 -4.66 -21.29 31.11
CA PRO A 172 -4.92 -22.69 31.34
C PRO A 172 -4.81 -23.08 32.82
#